data_5ae533abe15789284c28508798be433c
#
_entry.id   5ae533abe15789284c28508798be433c
#
_cell.length_a   1.000
_cell.length_b   1.000
_cell.length_c   1.000
_cell.angle_alpha   90.00
_cell.angle_beta   90.00
_cell.angle_gamma   90.00
#
_symmetry.space_group_name_H-M   'P 1'
#
loop_
_entity.id
_entity.type
_entity.pdbx_description
1 polymer ?
#
loop_
_entity_poly.entity_id
_entity_poly.type
_entity_poly.pdbx_seq_one_letter_code
_entity_poly.pdbx_strand_id
1 'polypeptide(L)' 'MKTVGEILSIGRNSKNLSINDVSIELNISKSIIINFENDNIQTNSDIIFNIGHLRSYSNLLELDTDTIIEKFKNEISF' A
#
# COMPACT_ATOMS: atom_id res chain seq x y z
N MET A 1 13.94 9.18 5.97
CA MET A 1 13.40 8.49 4.78
C MET A 1 12.02 7.97 5.09
N LYS A 2 11.07 8.16 4.19
CA LYS A 2 9.69 7.71 4.43
C LYS A 2 9.55 6.21 4.19
N THR A 3 8.72 5.57 5.01
CA THR A 3 8.35 4.18 4.77
C THR A 3 7.32 4.10 3.64
N VAL A 4 7.09 2.89 3.13
CA VAL A 4 6.04 2.66 2.13
C VAL A 4 4.69 3.15 2.67
N GLY A 5 4.36 2.83 3.92
CA GLY A 5 3.10 3.27 4.52
C GLY A 5 2.93 4.78 4.52
N GLU A 6 3.98 5.51 4.87
CA GLU A 6 3.96 6.96 4.85
C GLU A 6 3.78 7.51 3.43
N ILE A 7 4.47 6.93 2.45
CA ILE A 7 4.36 7.34 1.05
C ILE A 7 2.92 7.14 0.55
N LEU A 8 2.32 6.00 0.87
CA LEU A 8 0.95 5.70 0.48
C LEU A 8 -0.04 6.68 1.13
N SER A 9 0.11 6.91 2.41
CA SER A 9 -0.78 7.82 3.15
C SER A 9 -0.70 9.25 2.60
N ILE A 10 0.50 9.73 2.34
CA ILE A 10 0.70 11.06 1.77
C ILE A 10 0.07 11.13 0.37
N GLY A 11 0.29 10.11 -0.45
CA GLY A 11 -0.28 10.07 -1.80
C GLY A 11 -1.80 10.05 -1.78
N ARG A 12 -2.38 9.25 -0.87
CA ARG A 12 -3.83 9.19 -0.71
C ARG A 12 -4.41 10.55 -0.30
N ASN A 13 -3.82 11.16 0.71
CA ASN A 13 -4.28 12.44 1.22
C ASN A 13 -4.14 13.55 0.17
N SER A 14 -3.08 13.52 -0.63
CA SER A 14 -2.89 14.54 -1.67
C SER A 14 -3.94 14.45 -2.78
N LYS A 15 -4.57 13.29 -2.93
CA LYS A 15 -5.68 13.11 -3.87
C LYS A 15 -7.05 13.28 -3.22
N ASN A 16 -7.08 13.67 -1.96
CA ASN A 16 -8.33 13.85 -1.18
C ASN A 16 -9.17 12.58 -1.11
N LEU A 17 -8.51 11.42 -1.05
CA LEU A 17 -9.20 10.13 -0.94
C LEU A 17 -9.22 9.69 0.53
N SER A 18 -10.37 9.18 0.98
CA SER A 18 -10.46 8.53 2.28
C SER A 18 -10.03 7.07 2.17
N ILE A 19 -9.79 6.44 3.32
CA ILE A 19 -9.57 4.98 3.36
C ILE A 19 -10.75 4.26 2.72
N ASN A 20 -11.98 4.72 3.02
CA ASN A 20 -13.19 4.13 2.46
C ASN A 20 -13.23 4.25 0.94
N ASP A 21 -12.83 5.41 0.40
CA ASP A 21 -12.79 5.63 -1.05
C ASP A 21 -11.85 4.62 -1.73
N VAL A 22 -10.67 4.44 -1.17
CA VAL A 22 -9.69 3.50 -1.72
C VAL A 22 -10.20 2.06 -1.62
N SER A 23 -10.79 1.71 -0.49
CA SER A 23 -11.36 0.38 -0.28
C SER A 23 -12.40 0.04 -1.33
N ILE A 24 -13.30 0.96 -1.60
CA ILE A 24 -14.35 0.77 -2.61
C ILE A 24 -13.74 0.67 -4.00
N GLU A 25 -12.85 1.59 -4.35
CA GLU A 25 -12.26 1.66 -5.68
C GLU A 25 -11.47 0.40 -6.01
N LEU A 26 -10.69 -0.10 -5.07
CA LEU A 26 -9.82 -1.25 -5.29
C LEU A 26 -10.47 -2.59 -4.93
N ASN A 27 -11.63 -2.55 -4.30
CA ASN A 27 -12.28 -3.75 -3.77
C ASN A 27 -11.35 -4.50 -2.81
N ILE A 28 -10.71 -3.76 -1.93
CA ILE A 28 -9.80 -4.28 -0.91
C ILE A 28 -10.34 -3.82 0.45
N SER A 29 -10.30 -4.68 1.46
CA SER A 29 -10.82 -4.32 2.77
C SER A 29 -10.07 -3.15 3.38
N LYS A 30 -10.77 -2.32 4.15
CA LYS A 30 -10.18 -1.16 4.83
C LYS A 30 -9.03 -1.57 5.74
N SER A 31 -9.14 -2.73 6.40
CA SER A 31 -8.11 -3.18 7.31
C SER A 31 -6.79 -3.43 6.59
N ILE A 32 -6.84 -3.95 5.37
CA ILE A 32 -5.63 -4.16 4.58
C ILE A 32 -4.99 -2.81 4.22
N ILE A 33 -5.79 -1.84 3.80
CA ILE A 33 -5.30 -0.51 3.46
C ILE A 33 -4.67 0.16 4.69
N ILE A 34 -5.34 0.09 5.83
CA ILE A 34 -4.84 0.65 7.07
C ILE A 34 -3.52 -0.01 7.46
N ASN A 35 -3.43 -1.33 7.32
CA ASN A 35 -2.19 -2.06 7.64
C ASN A 35 -1.04 -1.63 6.74
N PHE A 36 -1.29 -1.42 5.45
CA PHE A 36 -0.26 -0.89 4.55
C PHE A 36 0.24 0.47 5.01
N GLU A 37 -0.69 1.38 5.34
CA GLU A 37 -0.31 2.74 5.72
C GLU A 37 0.40 2.80 7.07
N ASN A 38 0.18 1.83 7.92
CA ASN A 38 0.84 1.73 9.23
C ASN A 38 2.08 0.84 9.21
N ASP A 39 2.50 0.38 8.03
CA ASP A 39 3.64 -0.54 7.89
C ASP A 39 3.46 -1.81 8.71
N ASN A 40 2.22 -2.28 8.82
CA ASN A 40 1.87 -3.42 9.65
C ASN A 40 1.43 -4.61 8.77
N ILE A 41 2.29 -4.99 7.83
CA ILE A 41 2.04 -6.13 6.95
C ILE A 41 2.84 -7.32 7.42
N GLN A 42 2.15 -8.42 7.63
CA GLN A 42 2.79 -9.67 8.04
C GLN A 42 3.45 -10.33 6.84
N THR A 43 4.62 -10.92 7.06
CA THR A 43 5.44 -11.48 5.99
C THR A 43 5.25 -12.98 5.83
N ASN A 44 4.14 -13.51 6.31
CA ASN A 44 3.86 -14.95 6.22
C ASN A 44 3.18 -15.30 4.89
N SER A 45 2.24 -16.21 4.90
CA SER A 45 1.71 -16.90 3.72
C SER A 45 1.13 -16.01 2.63
N ASP A 46 0.73 -14.77 2.92
CA ASP A 46 -0.03 -13.96 1.98
C ASP A 46 0.79 -12.86 1.30
N ILE A 47 2.11 -13.00 1.27
CA ILE A 47 2.98 -11.95 0.74
C ILE A 47 2.69 -11.66 -0.74
N ILE A 48 2.39 -12.66 -1.54
CA ILE A 48 2.09 -12.48 -2.96
C ILE A 48 0.81 -11.69 -3.13
N PHE A 49 -0.21 -11.98 -2.31
CA PHE A 49 -1.46 -11.23 -2.28
C PHE A 49 -1.22 -9.77 -1.91
N ASN A 50 -0.39 -9.55 -0.89
CA ASN A 50 -0.07 -8.21 -0.43
C ASN A 50 0.68 -7.41 -1.50
N ILE A 51 1.59 -8.04 -2.23
CA ILE A 51 2.29 -7.38 -3.34
C ILE A 51 1.29 -6.98 -4.43
N GLY A 52 0.33 -7.85 -4.74
CA GLY A 52 -0.73 -7.54 -5.71
C GLY A 52 -1.59 -6.37 -5.28
N HIS A 53 -1.99 -6.33 -4.01
CA HIS A 53 -2.76 -5.21 -3.45
C HIS A 53 -1.95 -3.92 -3.47
N LEU A 54 -0.68 -4.01 -3.11
CA LEU A 54 0.20 -2.85 -3.11
C LEU A 54 0.38 -2.29 -4.52
N ARG A 55 0.49 -3.16 -5.51
CA ARG A 55 0.57 -2.75 -6.91
C ARG A 55 -0.68 -1.97 -7.32
N SER A 56 -1.85 -2.47 -6.98
CA SER A 56 -3.12 -1.81 -7.29
C SER A 56 -3.23 -0.45 -6.58
N TYR A 57 -2.83 -0.40 -5.32
CA TYR A 57 -2.88 0.84 -4.53
C TYR A 57 -1.91 1.88 -5.09
N SER A 58 -0.69 1.48 -5.39
CA SER A 58 0.31 2.39 -5.96
C SER A 58 -0.16 2.95 -7.31
N ASN A 59 -0.77 2.11 -8.14
CA ASN A 59 -1.31 2.56 -9.44
C ASN A 59 -2.44 3.57 -9.26
N LEU A 60 -3.34 3.33 -8.31
CA LEU A 60 -4.43 4.27 -8.03
C LEU A 60 -3.88 5.65 -7.64
N LEU A 61 -2.82 5.66 -6.87
CA LEU A 61 -2.20 6.90 -6.40
C LEU A 61 -1.22 7.51 -7.41
N GLU A 62 -1.05 6.86 -8.56
CA GLU A 62 -0.14 7.32 -9.63
C GLU A 62 1.31 7.40 -9.15
N LEU A 63 1.69 6.50 -8.26
CA LEU A 63 3.06 6.38 -7.79
C LEU A 63 3.84 5.43 -8.69
N ASP A 64 5.16 5.49 -8.62
CA ASP A 64 6.02 4.54 -9.33
C ASP A 64 5.89 3.17 -8.64
N THR A 65 5.07 2.32 -9.23
CA THR A 65 4.72 1.02 -8.64
C THR A 65 5.93 0.15 -8.38
N ASP A 66 6.85 0.07 -9.33
CA ASP A 66 8.02 -0.79 -9.18
C ASP A 66 8.92 -0.32 -8.03
N THR A 67 9.09 0.99 -7.91
CA THR A 67 9.87 1.56 -6.80
C THR A 67 9.20 1.27 -5.46
N ILE A 68 7.88 1.41 -5.38
CA ILE A 68 7.14 1.13 -4.14
C ILE A 68 7.27 -0.34 -3.76
N ILE A 69 7.11 -1.25 -4.71
CA ILE A 69 7.20 -2.68 -4.44
C ILE A 69 8.62 -3.07 -4.00
N GLU A 70 9.63 -2.54 -4.67
CA GLU A 70 11.01 -2.81 -4.28
C GLU A 70 11.30 -2.33 -2.87
N LYS A 71 10.85 -1.13 -2.54
CA LYS A 71 11.01 -0.57 -1.20
C LYS A 71 10.28 -1.43 -0.17
N PHE A 72 9.08 -1.88 -0.48
CA PHE A 72 8.30 -2.75 0.39
C PHE A 72 9.04 -4.05 0.68
N LYS A 73 9.59 -4.69 -0.36
CA LYS A 73 10.35 -5.92 -0.19
C LYS A 73 11.55 -5.71 0.72
N ASN A 74 12.23 -4.58 0.57
CA ASN A 74 13.38 -4.27 1.44
C ASN A 74 12.95 -4.05 2.88
N GLU A 75 11.82 -3.38 3.10
CA GLU A 75 11.32 -3.09 4.45
C GLU A 75 10.90 -4.36 5.19
N ILE A 76 10.39 -5.35 4.48
CA ILE A 76 9.96 -6.60 5.11
C ILE A 76 11.02 -7.69 5.05
N SER A 77 12.21 -7.37 4.55
CA SER A 77 13.32 -8.32 4.42
C SER A 77 12.95 -9.54 3.55
N PHE A 78 12.23 -9.29 2.49
CA PHE A 78 11.78 -10.32 1.55
C PHE A 78 12.93 -10.90 0.75
#